data_cf0f35514ad6c8264e7659042db9b222
#
_entry.id   cf0f35514ad6c8264e7659042db9b222
#
_cell.length_a   1.000
_cell.length_b   1.000
_cell.length_c   1.000
_cell.angle_alpha   90.00
_cell.angle_beta   90.00
_cell.angle_gamma   90.00
#
_symmetry.space_group_name_H-M   'P 1'
#
loop_
_entity.id
_entity.type
_entity.pdbx_description
1 polymer ?
#
loop_
_entity_poly.entity_id
_entity_poly.type
_entity_poly.pdbx_seq_one_letter_code
_entity_poly.pdbx_strand_id
1 'polypeptide(L)'
;NTKKLTALSKERGFYPMLAATQLKQAYQLNVPIAPSFTQAEQLPFKQVFAMITELRELGRNGLAKQRWRILLDNVDFTTQLKLSEYAKNQQWFELAVDASIVAKAWDYLSLRLPNAYSEYFNAALQNLNMSKTFAMAIARQESAWNPMAQSSANARGLMQLLPSTAKLTAENNQLPYQGEQDLFKPLNNILLGTAHLNELNGKYPNNRILIAAAYKAGANREEKWLSRANRKLA
;
A
#
# COMPACT_ATOMS: atom_id res chain seq x y z
N ASN A 1 -2.07 36.28 9.95
CA ASN A 1 -3.21 35.49 9.44
C ASN A 1 -3.41 34.17 10.19
N THR A 2 -3.15 34.20 11.50
CA THR A 2 -3.16 33.04 12.43
C THR A 2 -4.52 32.29 12.41
N LYS A 3 -5.64 33.00 12.36
CA LYS A 3 -6.98 32.37 12.29
C LYS A 3 -7.15 31.42 11.10
N LYS A 4 -6.65 31.81 9.91
CA LYS A 4 -6.72 30.94 8.71
C LYS A 4 -5.82 29.72 8.86
N LEU A 5 -4.62 29.87 9.41
CA LEU A 5 -3.71 28.75 9.67
C LEU A 5 -4.31 27.79 10.73
N THR A 6 -4.93 28.32 11.79
CA THR A 6 -5.59 27.50 12.82
C THR A 6 -6.78 26.71 12.26
N ALA A 7 -7.57 27.29 11.37
CA ALA A 7 -8.65 26.58 10.69
C ALA A 7 -8.09 25.49 9.78
N LEU A 8 -7.11 25.83 8.95
CA LEU A 8 -6.46 24.91 8.03
C LEU A 8 -5.78 23.73 8.75
N SER A 9 -5.10 23.98 9.87
CA SER A 9 -4.36 22.93 10.62
C SER A 9 -5.25 21.79 11.16
N LYS A 10 -6.56 22.01 11.21
CA LYS A 10 -7.56 21.00 11.64
C LYS A 10 -8.05 20.11 10.51
N GLU A 11 -7.74 20.46 9.27
CA GLU A 11 -8.12 19.67 8.11
C GLU A 11 -7.11 18.55 7.86
N ARG A 12 -7.40 17.66 6.92
CA ARG A 12 -6.50 16.57 6.55
C ARG A 12 -5.72 16.93 5.30
N GLY A 13 -4.42 16.66 5.31
CA GLY A 13 -3.56 16.76 4.13
C GLY A 13 -2.22 17.44 4.40
N PHE A 14 -1.45 17.63 3.34
CA PHE A 14 -0.10 18.20 3.40
C PHE A 14 -0.09 19.66 3.88
N TYR A 15 -0.94 20.51 3.32
CA TYR A 15 -1.00 21.92 3.71
C TYR A 15 -1.52 22.11 5.16
N PRO A 16 -2.54 21.37 5.64
CA PRO A 16 -2.87 21.33 7.06
C PRO A 16 -1.71 20.95 7.98
N MET A 17 -0.92 19.95 7.59
CA MET A 17 0.28 19.57 8.34
C MET A 17 1.31 20.72 8.38
N LEU A 18 1.56 21.39 7.26
CA LEU A 18 2.43 22.59 7.23
C LEU A 18 1.88 23.71 8.10
N ALA A 19 0.56 23.95 8.08
CA ALA A 19 -0.07 24.96 8.92
C ALA A 19 0.12 24.66 10.40
N ALA A 20 -0.05 23.42 10.84
CA ALA A 20 0.23 23.00 12.22
C ALA A 20 1.69 23.21 12.58
N THR A 21 2.62 22.87 11.70
CA THR A 21 4.07 23.10 11.89
C THR A 21 4.38 24.59 12.05
N GLN A 22 3.80 25.46 11.22
CA GLN A 22 3.97 26.92 11.35
C GLN A 22 3.40 27.47 12.65
N LEU A 23 2.33 26.86 13.15
CA LEU A 23 1.75 27.22 14.46
C LEU A 23 2.50 26.60 15.63
N LYS A 24 3.56 25.82 15.38
CA LYS A 24 4.30 25.05 16.41
C LYS A 24 3.39 24.10 17.21
N GLN A 25 2.38 23.55 16.55
CA GLN A 25 1.42 22.60 17.12
C GLN A 25 1.64 21.21 16.52
N ALA A 26 1.40 20.17 17.32
CA ALA A 26 1.37 18.82 16.81
C ALA A 26 0.17 18.67 15.84
N TYR A 27 0.43 18.17 14.64
CA TYR A 27 -0.62 17.86 13.67
C TYR A 27 -1.43 16.66 14.17
N GLN A 28 -2.73 16.84 14.34
CA GLN A 28 -3.64 15.80 14.78
C GLN A 28 -4.49 15.31 13.63
N LEU A 29 -4.41 14.02 13.35
CA LEU A 29 -5.30 13.34 12.43
C LEU A 29 -6.57 12.92 13.21
N ASN A 30 -7.69 13.58 12.97
CA ASN A 30 -8.98 13.13 13.43
C ASN A 30 -9.41 11.94 12.55
N VAL A 31 -9.09 10.73 12.99
CA VAL A 31 -9.42 9.50 12.26
C VAL A 31 -10.70 8.92 12.83
N PRO A 32 -11.80 8.89 12.06
CA PRO A 32 -13.03 8.27 12.50
C PRO A 32 -12.85 6.75 12.64
N ILE A 33 -13.55 6.16 13.58
CA ILE A 33 -13.61 4.70 13.76
C ILE A 33 -14.52 4.13 12.69
N ALA A 34 -14.01 3.12 11.97
CA ALA A 34 -14.82 2.43 10.97
C ALA A 34 -15.93 1.61 11.63
N PRO A 35 -17.19 1.70 11.13
CA PRO A 35 -18.27 0.87 11.64
C PRO A 35 -18.07 -0.60 11.23
N SER A 36 -18.50 -1.52 12.10
CA SER A 36 -18.47 -2.95 11.84
C SER A 36 -19.88 -3.51 11.70
N PHE A 37 -20.02 -4.64 10.99
CA PHE A 37 -21.24 -5.41 10.96
C PHE A 37 -21.49 -6.11 12.30
N THR A 38 -22.73 -6.11 12.75
CA THR A 38 -23.23 -7.12 13.70
C THR A 38 -23.42 -8.47 12.98
N GLN A 39 -23.60 -9.56 13.73
CA GLN A 39 -23.89 -10.87 13.12
C GLN A 39 -25.16 -10.84 12.26
N ALA A 40 -26.22 -10.19 12.74
CA ALA A 40 -27.48 -10.06 12.00
C ALA A 40 -27.31 -9.28 10.69
N GLU A 41 -26.54 -8.20 10.70
CA GLU A 41 -26.26 -7.40 9.51
C GLU A 41 -25.42 -8.12 8.46
N GLN A 42 -24.65 -9.15 8.83
CA GLN A 42 -23.87 -9.97 7.89
C GLN A 42 -24.74 -10.97 7.11
N LEU A 43 -25.90 -11.38 7.64
CA LEU A 43 -26.71 -12.44 7.04
C LEU A 43 -27.08 -12.20 5.56
N PRO A 44 -27.49 -11.01 5.13
CA PRO A 44 -27.79 -10.74 3.72
C PRO A 44 -26.57 -10.93 2.78
N PHE A 45 -25.35 -10.79 3.30
CA PHE A 45 -24.11 -10.87 2.52
C PHE A 45 -23.44 -12.24 2.58
N LYS A 46 -23.96 -13.18 3.34
CA LYS A 46 -23.33 -14.47 3.62
C LYS A 46 -22.96 -15.26 2.34
N GLN A 47 -23.87 -15.27 1.36
CA GLN A 47 -23.63 -15.97 0.08
C GLN A 47 -22.53 -15.30 -0.74
N VAL A 48 -22.52 -13.96 -0.82
CA VAL A 48 -21.48 -13.26 -1.59
C VAL A 48 -20.14 -13.35 -0.90
N PHE A 49 -20.07 -13.35 0.43
CA PHE A 49 -18.81 -13.58 1.17
C PHE A 49 -18.26 -14.97 0.92
N ALA A 50 -19.10 -16.02 0.96
CA ALA A 50 -18.69 -17.37 0.63
C ALA A 50 -18.18 -17.50 -0.80
N MET A 51 -18.89 -16.89 -1.76
CA MET A 51 -18.46 -16.86 -3.17
C MET A 51 -17.11 -16.16 -3.34
N ILE A 52 -16.88 -15.01 -2.69
CA ILE A 52 -15.61 -14.29 -2.76
C ILE A 52 -14.48 -15.13 -2.16
N THR A 53 -14.72 -15.78 -1.01
CA THR A 53 -13.75 -16.69 -0.40
C THR A 53 -13.34 -17.79 -1.37
N GLU A 54 -14.31 -18.50 -1.94
CA GLU A 54 -14.07 -19.59 -2.89
C GLU A 54 -13.31 -19.11 -4.13
N LEU A 55 -13.71 -17.99 -4.73
CA LEU A 55 -13.02 -17.43 -5.90
C LEU A 55 -11.56 -17.09 -5.59
N ARG A 56 -11.27 -16.60 -4.38
CA ARG A 56 -9.90 -16.29 -3.95
C ARG A 56 -9.07 -17.54 -3.71
N GLU A 57 -9.64 -18.58 -3.09
CA GLU A 57 -9.00 -19.89 -2.90
C GLU A 57 -8.66 -20.55 -4.23
N LEU A 58 -9.52 -20.38 -5.23
CA LEU A 58 -9.29 -20.85 -6.61
C LEU A 58 -8.35 -19.94 -7.42
N GLY A 59 -7.76 -18.90 -6.81
CA GLY A 59 -6.88 -17.94 -7.50
C GLY A 59 -7.62 -17.02 -8.49
N ARG A 60 -8.97 -16.99 -8.48
CA ARG A 60 -9.81 -16.17 -9.36
C ARG A 60 -10.01 -14.74 -8.81
N ASN A 61 -8.92 -14.11 -8.40
CA ASN A 61 -8.97 -12.79 -7.72
C ASN A 61 -9.64 -11.69 -8.55
N GLY A 62 -9.51 -11.72 -9.87
CA GLY A 62 -10.19 -10.79 -10.77
C GLY A 62 -11.72 -10.90 -10.69
N LEU A 63 -12.25 -12.12 -10.67
CA LEU A 63 -13.70 -12.37 -10.51
C LEU A 63 -14.16 -12.01 -9.09
N ALA A 64 -13.39 -12.33 -8.06
CA ALA A 64 -13.68 -11.92 -6.69
C ALA A 64 -13.81 -10.40 -6.59
N LYS A 65 -12.88 -9.65 -7.16
CA LYS A 65 -12.93 -8.18 -7.19
C LYS A 65 -14.12 -7.65 -7.98
N GLN A 66 -14.46 -8.27 -9.11
CA GLN A 66 -15.65 -7.87 -9.89
C GLN A 66 -16.94 -8.05 -9.06
N ARG A 67 -17.10 -9.20 -8.39
CA ARG A 67 -18.26 -9.44 -7.50
C ARG A 67 -18.30 -8.47 -6.33
N TRP A 68 -17.14 -8.17 -5.75
CA TRP A 68 -17.00 -7.15 -4.71
C TRP A 68 -17.46 -5.78 -5.17
N ARG A 69 -17.05 -5.34 -6.36
CA ARG A 69 -17.47 -4.07 -6.95
C ARG A 69 -18.97 -3.98 -7.18
N ILE A 70 -19.58 -5.03 -7.75
CA ILE A 70 -21.02 -5.11 -7.94
C ILE A 70 -21.76 -4.96 -6.58
N LEU A 71 -21.26 -5.60 -5.52
CA LEU A 71 -21.82 -5.44 -4.19
C LEU A 71 -21.73 -4.00 -3.70
N LEU A 72 -20.56 -3.38 -3.81
CA LEU A 72 -20.31 -2.01 -3.34
C LEU A 72 -21.20 -0.99 -4.06
N ASP A 73 -21.46 -1.17 -5.36
CA ASP A 73 -22.27 -0.27 -6.17
C ASP A 73 -23.78 -0.31 -5.79
N ASN A 74 -24.21 -1.35 -5.06
CA ASN A 74 -25.61 -1.56 -4.69
C ASN A 74 -25.92 -1.33 -3.20
N VAL A 75 -25.00 -0.72 -2.46
CA VAL A 75 -25.18 -0.44 -1.02
C VAL A 75 -24.83 1.01 -0.69
N ASP A 76 -25.32 1.49 0.45
CA ASP A 76 -25.06 2.84 0.93
C ASP A 76 -23.64 3.01 1.49
N PHE A 77 -23.25 4.26 1.75
CA PHE A 77 -21.95 4.64 2.27
C PHE A 77 -21.59 3.90 3.58
N THR A 78 -22.53 3.83 4.53
CA THR A 78 -22.29 3.17 5.82
C THR A 78 -22.02 1.67 5.62
N THR A 79 -22.76 1.03 4.75
CA THR A 79 -22.57 -0.38 4.40
C THR A 79 -21.25 -0.59 3.66
N GLN A 80 -20.86 0.32 2.76
CA GLN A 80 -19.54 0.28 2.12
C GLN A 80 -18.39 0.33 3.14
N LEU A 81 -18.50 1.17 4.18
CA LEU A 81 -17.52 1.20 5.28
C LEU A 81 -17.47 -0.13 6.06
N LYS A 82 -18.64 -0.69 6.38
CA LYS A 82 -18.75 -1.98 7.07
C LYS A 82 -18.17 -3.12 6.23
N LEU A 83 -18.39 -3.11 4.92
CA LEU A 83 -17.78 -4.06 3.98
C LEU A 83 -16.27 -3.91 3.93
N SER A 84 -15.75 -2.69 3.88
CA SER A 84 -14.31 -2.44 3.95
C SER A 84 -13.68 -2.97 5.24
N GLU A 85 -14.31 -2.72 6.39
CA GLU A 85 -13.87 -3.23 7.68
C GLU A 85 -13.94 -4.76 7.74
N TYR A 86 -15.01 -5.36 7.23
CA TYR A 86 -15.14 -6.81 7.11
C TYR A 86 -14.00 -7.42 6.27
N ALA A 87 -13.77 -6.89 5.07
CA ALA A 87 -12.69 -7.36 4.20
C ALA A 87 -11.32 -7.24 4.86
N LYS A 88 -11.06 -6.14 5.58
CA LYS A 88 -9.82 -5.96 6.36
C LYS A 88 -9.65 -7.07 7.40
N ASN A 89 -10.71 -7.40 8.13
CA ASN A 89 -10.69 -8.44 9.18
C ASN A 89 -10.54 -9.85 8.60
N GLN A 90 -11.01 -10.07 7.35
CA GLN A 90 -10.76 -11.31 6.59
C GLN A 90 -9.38 -11.34 5.91
N GLN A 91 -8.53 -10.33 6.12
CA GLN A 91 -7.24 -10.16 5.44
C GLN A 91 -7.37 -10.04 3.90
N TRP A 92 -8.53 -9.64 3.40
CA TRP A 92 -8.74 -9.28 1.99
C TRP A 92 -8.35 -7.82 1.78
N PHE A 93 -7.08 -7.52 2.00
CA PHE A 93 -6.60 -6.13 2.12
C PHE A 93 -6.85 -5.30 0.87
N GLU A 94 -6.69 -5.87 -0.33
CA GLU A 94 -6.97 -5.18 -1.57
C GLU A 94 -8.45 -4.86 -1.75
N LEU A 95 -9.36 -5.73 -1.26
CA LEU A 95 -10.79 -5.49 -1.31
C LEU A 95 -11.22 -4.45 -0.27
N ALA A 96 -10.59 -4.46 0.91
CA ALA A 96 -10.81 -3.44 1.94
C ALA A 96 -10.45 -2.05 1.43
N VAL A 97 -9.27 -1.93 0.83
CA VAL A 97 -8.82 -0.66 0.23
C VAL A 97 -9.71 -0.25 -0.93
N ASP A 98 -10.09 -1.19 -1.80
CA ASP A 98 -10.98 -0.93 -2.93
C ASP A 98 -12.33 -0.37 -2.45
N ALA A 99 -12.94 -0.96 -1.43
CA ALA A 99 -14.18 -0.48 -0.82
C ALA A 99 -14.03 0.95 -0.26
N SER A 100 -12.93 1.23 0.44
CA SER A 100 -12.66 2.57 0.98
C SER A 100 -12.50 3.64 -0.11
N ILE A 101 -11.98 3.27 -1.28
CA ILE A 101 -11.84 4.16 -2.44
C ILE A 101 -13.20 4.39 -3.10
N VAL A 102 -13.98 3.34 -3.32
CA VAL A 102 -15.34 3.43 -3.89
C VAL A 102 -16.22 4.33 -3.02
N ALA A 103 -16.16 4.13 -1.71
CA ALA A 103 -16.87 4.95 -0.73
C ALA A 103 -16.34 6.39 -0.61
N LYS A 104 -15.22 6.73 -1.24
CA LYS A 104 -14.52 8.01 -1.02
C LYS A 104 -14.26 8.29 0.48
N ALA A 105 -14.01 7.24 1.25
CA ALA A 105 -13.84 7.26 2.70
C ALA A 105 -12.44 7.78 3.09
N TRP A 106 -12.12 9.02 2.66
CA TRP A 106 -10.76 9.56 2.72
C TRP A 106 -10.23 9.73 4.13
N ASP A 107 -11.08 9.91 5.12
CA ASP A 107 -10.69 10.11 6.52
C ASP A 107 -10.57 8.80 7.31
N TYR A 108 -11.12 7.70 6.80
CA TYR A 108 -11.05 6.38 7.42
C TYR A 108 -9.69 5.72 7.12
N LEU A 109 -8.62 6.24 7.74
CA LEU A 109 -7.25 5.81 7.46
C LEU A 109 -7.01 4.34 7.79
N SER A 110 -7.68 3.79 8.80
CA SER A 110 -7.58 2.37 9.14
C SER A 110 -8.05 1.42 8.02
N LEU A 111 -8.95 1.89 7.16
CA LEU A 111 -9.45 1.17 5.98
C LEU A 111 -8.56 1.38 4.75
N ARG A 112 -8.08 2.61 4.56
CA ARG A 112 -7.26 3.00 3.41
C ARG A 112 -5.81 2.54 3.54
N LEU A 113 -5.30 2.48 4.75
CA LEU A 113 -3.92 2.14 5.11
C LEU A 113 -3.93 1.00 6.15
N PRO A 114 -4.50 -0.17 5.83
CA PRO A 114 -4.52 -1.28 6.76
C PRO A 114 -3.10 -1.74 7.07
N ASN A 115 -2.90 -2.30 8.27
CA ASN A 115 -1.63 -2.92 8.67
C ASN A 115 -1.47 -4.30 8.00
N ALA A 116 -1.47 -4.28 6.67
CA ALA A 116 -1.50 -5.48 5.84
C ALA A 116 -0.15 -6.22 5.86
N TYR A 117 -0.19 -7.56 5.91
CA TYR A 117 0.99 -8.43 5.87
C TYR A 117 2.06 -8.06 6.91
N SER A 118 1.62 -7.51 8.05
CA SER A 118 2.49 -6.93 9.09
C SER A 118 3.59 -7.88 9.55
N GLU A 119 3.27 -9.17 9.73
CA GLU A 119 4.24 -10.18 10.17
C GLU A 119 5.29 -10.49 9.10
N TYR A 120 4.90 -10.49 7.81
CA TYR A 120 5.86 -10.67 6.71
C TYR A 120 6.82 -9.49 6.61
N PHE A 121 6.33 -8.27 6.80
CA PHE A 121 7.22 -7.10 6.87
C PHE A 121 8.12 -7.13 8.10
N ASN A 122 7.63 -7.57 9.26
CA ASN A 122 8.48 -7.72 10.45
C ASN A 122 9.61 -8.71 10.20
N ALA A 123 9.30 -9.88 9.65
CA ALA A 123 10.30 -10.91 9.34
C ALA A 123 11.30 -10.42 8.28
N ALA A 124 10.81 -9.80 7.20
CA ALA A 124 11.66 -9.32 6.10
C ALA A 124 12.59 -8.18 6.49
N LEU A 125 12.22 -7.36 7.48
CA LEU A 125 12.97 -6.18 7.91
C LEU A 125 13.85 -6.41 9.14
N GLN A 126 13.80 -7.60 9.74
CA GLN A 126 14.46 -7.89 11.03
C GLN A 126 15.93 -7.46 11.08
N ASN A 127 16.66 -7.64 9.97
CA ASN A 127 18.09 -7.35 9.88
C ASN A 127 18.40 -6.20 8.88
N LEU A 128 17.40 -5.43 8.48
CA LEU A 128 17.55 -4.35 7.51
C LEU A 128 17.39 -2.98 8.19
N ASN A 129 18.21 -2.02 7.80
CA ASN A 129 18.08 -0.64 8.24
C ASN A 129 17.02 0.09 7.39
N MET A 130 15.77 -0.37 7.47
CA MET A 130 14.65 0.18 6.71
C MET A 130 13.41 0.32 7.59
N SER A 131 12.75 1.46 7.49
CA SER A 131 11.49 1.71 8.21
C SER A 131 10.37 0.83 7.67
N LYS A 132 9.72 0.05 8.55
CA LYS A 132 8.54 -0.76 8.22
C LYS A 132 7.44 0.09 7.59
N THR A 133 7.13 1.25 8.18
CA THR A 133 6.11 2.16 7.68
C THR A 133 6.41 2.64 6.27
N PHE A 134 7.69 2.93 5.97
CA PHE A 134 8.10 3.33 4.63
C PHE A 134 7.96 2.19 3.62
N ALA A 135 8.43 0.99 3.94
CA ALA A 135 8.29 -0.19 3.08
C ALA A 135 6.81 -0.52 2.81
N MET A 136 5.96 -0.47 3.84
CA MET A 136 4.51 -0.65 3.69
C MET A 136 3.87 0.45 2.84
N ALA A 137 4.31 1.70 2.95
CA ALA A 137 3.82 2.80 2.13
C ALA A 137 4.14 2.60 0.64
N ILE A 138 5.35 2.11 0.32
CA ILE A 138 5.73 1.72 -1.04
C ILE A 138 4.81 0.60 -1.55
N ALA A 139 4.66 -0.50 -0.83
CA ALA A 139 3.79 -1.61 -1.24
C ALA A 139 2.32 -1.15 -1.45
N ARG A 140 1.80 -0.32 -0.54
CA ARG A 140 0.45 0.27 -0.67
C ARG A 140 0.32 1.11 -1.93
N GLN A 141 1.32 1.89 -2.28
CA GLN A 141 1.35 2.73 -3.48
C GLN A 141 1.45 1.88 -4.76
N GLU A 142 2.24 0.81 -4.74
CA GLU A 142 2.52 0.00 -5.92
C GLU A 142 1.35 -0.90 -6.34
N SER A 143 0.65 -1.52 -5.39
CA SER A 143 -0.37 -2.53 -5.70
C SER A 143 -1.73 -2.32 -5.04
N ALA A 144 -1.87 -1.35 -4.14
CA ALA A 144 -3.02 -1.27 -3.23
C ALA A 144 -3.30 -2.60 -2.50
N TRP A 145 -2.24 -3.31 -2.13
CA TRP A 145 -2.25 -4.62 -1.48
C TRP A 145 -2.75 -5.79 -2.34
N ASN A 146 -2.81 -5.63 -3.67
CA ASN A 146 -3.17 -6.73 -4.57
C ASN A 146 -1.94 -7.63 -4.82
N PRO A 147 -1.90 -8.86 -4.29
CA PRO A 147 -0.77 -9.77 -4.48
C PRO A 147 -0.64 -10.26 -5.93
N MET A 148 -1.73 -10.21 -6.70
CA MET A 148 -1.77 -10.63 -8.10
C MET A 148 -1.63 -9.46 -9.08
N ALA A 149 -1.21 -8.27 -8.59
CA ALA A 149 -1.01 -7.12 -9.46
C ALA A 149 0.10 -7.39 -10.48
N GLN A 150 -0.16 -7.04 -11.74
CA GLN A 150 0.82 -7.08 -12.82
C GLN A 150 0.67 -5.82 -13.67
N SER A 151 1.77 -5.13 -13.89
CA SER A 151 1.80 -3.92 -14.73
C SER A 151 2.06 -4.28 -16.20
N SER A 152 1.83 -3.33 -17.11
CA SER A 152 2.18 -3.46 -18.52
C SER A 152 3.69 -3.66 -18.76
N ALA A 153 4.53 -3.21 -17.83
CA ALA A 153 5.97 -3.42 -17.86
C ALA A 153 6.42 -4.74 -17.22
N ASN A 154 5.47 -5.64 -16.89
CA ASN A 154 5.71 -6.92 -16.24
C ASN A 154 6.21 -6.83 -14.78
N ALA A 155 6.00 -5.70 -14.08
CA ALA A 155 6.21 -5.64 -12.64
C ALA A 155 5.10 -6.41 -11.93
N ARG A 156 5.42 -7.17 -10.87
CA ARG A 156 4.52 -8.15 -10.26
C ARG A 156 4.43 -8.06 -8.75
N GLY A 157 3.25 -8.38 -8.26
CA GLY A 157 2.95 -8.60 -6.85
C GLY A 157 2.84 -7.33 -6.01
N LEU A 158 2.88 -7.51 -4.70
CA LEU A 158 2.61 -6.46 -3.72
C LEU A 158 3.49 -5.22 -3.87
N MET A 159 4.79 -5.42 -4.12
CA MET A 159 5.78 -4.36 -4.25
C MET A 159 6.17 -4.07 -5.71
N GLN A 160 5.46 -4.65 -6.69
CA GLN A 160 5.64 -4.41 -8.12
C GLN A 160 7.10 -4.55 -8.58
N LEU A 161 7.71 -5.68 -8.29
CA LEU A 161 9.07 -5.98 -8.73
C LEU A 161 9.09 -6.47 -10.18
N LEU A 162 10.01 -5.94 -10.97
CA LEU A 162 10.37 -6.53 -12.25
C LEU A 162 11.11 -7.86 -12.02
N PRO A 163 10.87 -8.91 -12.82
CA PRO A 163 11.59 -10.19 -12.70
C PRO A 163 13.11 -10.06 -12.72
N SER A 164 13.63 -9.17 -13.56
CA SER A 164 15.09 -8.88 -13.64
C SER A 164 15.63 -8.25 -12.34
N THR A 165 14.89 -7.30 -11.77
CA THR A 165 15.25 -6.68 -10.48
C THR A 165 15.18 -7.72 -9.36
N ALA A 166 14.11 -8.51 -9.31
CA ALA A 166 13.96 -9.55 -8.30
C ALA A 166 15.10 -10.58 -8.34
N LYS A 167 15.49 -11.02 -9.54
CA LYS A 167 16.61 -11.95 -9.73
C LYS A 167 17.91 -11.37 -9.20
N LEU A 168 18.25 -10.14 -9.62
CA LEU A 168 19.47 -9.46 -9.19
C LEU A 168 19.51 -9.25 -7.67
N THR A 169 18.40 -8.77 -7.10
CA THR A 169 18.28 -8.58 -5.65
C THR A 169 18.39 -9.90 -4.88
N ALA A 170 17.82 -10.98 -5.42
CA ALA A 170 17.94 -12.31 -4.82
C ALA A 170 19.40 -12.79 -4.80
N GLU A 171 20.12 -12.62 -5.92
CA GLU A 171 21.54 -12.97 -6.03
C GLU A 171 22.39 -12.14 -5.04
N ASN A 172 22.21 -10.83 -4.99
CA ASN A 172 22.97 -9.92 -4.13
C ASN A 172 22.76 -10.21 -2.63
N ASN A 173 21.55 -10.63 -2.24
CA ASN A 173 21.16 -10.81 -0.84
C ASN A 173 21.03 -12.28 -0.43
N GLN A 174 21.39 -13.24 -1.30
CA GLN A 174 21.27 -14.69 -1.07
C GLN A 174 19.84 -15.11 -0.67
N LEU A 175 18.84 -14.50 -1.32
CA LEU A 175 17.44 -14.80 -1.09
C LEU A 175 16.89 -15.81 -2.11
N PRO A 176 15.90 -16.63 -1.74
CA PRO A 176 15.30 -17.57 -2.67
C PRO A 176 14.52 -16.85 -3.78
N TYR A 177 14.72 -17.27 -5.02
CA TYR A 177 13.94 -16.85 -6.18
C TYR A 177 13.91 -17.94 -7.23
N GLN A 178 12.76 -18.54 -7.46
CA GLN A 178 12.59 -19.66 -8.39
C GLN A 178 11.96 -19.25 -9.73
N GLY A 179 11.66 -17.98 -9.90
CA GLY A 179 11.10 -17.43 -11.14
C GLY A 179 9.96 -16.46 -10.91
N GLU A 180 9.43 -15.95 -12.01
CA GLU A 180 8.47 -14.84 -12.01
C GLU A 180 7.17 -15.11 -11.21
N GLN A 181 6.75 -16.38 -11.10
CA GLN A 181 5.55 -16.75 -10.35
C GLN A 181 5.72 -16.57 -8.84
N ASP A 182 6.95 -16.63 -8.33
CA ASP A 182 7.22 -16.37 -6.92
C ASP A 182 6.87 -14.94 -6.50
N LEU A 183 6.85 -14.00 -7.45
CA LEU A 183 6.51 -12.61 -7.19
C LEU A 183 5.03 -12.39 -6.87
N PHE A 184 4.17 -13.36 -7.11
CA PHE A 184 2.76 -13.31 -6.69
C PHE A 184 2.53 -13.89 -5.29
N LYS A 185 3.56 -14.52 -4.69
CA LYS A 185 3.53 -14.98 -3.29
C LYS A 185 3.86 -13.82 -2.35
N PRO A 186 2.96 -13.42 -1.44
CA PRO A 186 3.15 -12.23 -0.61
C PRO A 186 4.48 -12.18 0.14
N LEU A 187 4.85 -13.28 0.82
CA LEU A 187 6.09 -13.35 1.59
C LEU A 187 7.33 -13.15 0.70
N ASN A 188 7.41 -13.85 -0.44
CA ASN A 188 8.57 -13.78 -1.33
C ASN A 188 8.69 -12.37 -1.95
N ASN A 189 7.57 -11.79 -2.35
CA ASN A 189 7.55 -10.43 -2.90
C ASN A 189 7.99 -9.39 -1.88
N ILE A 190 7.53 -9.50 -0.63
CA ILE A 190 7.93 -8.59 0.46
C ILE A 190 9.41 -8.76 0.81
N LEU A 191 9.91 -10.01 0.90
CA LEU A 191 11.34 -10.27 1.16
C LEU A 191 12.24 -9.60 0.10
N LEU A 192 11.95 -9.83 -1.17
CA LEU A 192 12.72 -9.26 -2.27
C LEU A 192 12.54 -7.76 -2.39
N GLY A 193 11.31 -7.24 -2.21
CA GLY A 193 11.03 -5.81 -2.29
C GLY A 193 11.68 -5.01 -1.18
N THR A 194 11.71 -5.53 0.04
CA THR A 194 12.37 -4.87 1.18
C THR A 194 13.88 -4.93 1.06
N ALA A 195 14.46 -6.05 0.56
CA ALA A 195 15.88 -6.16 0.25
C ALA A 195 16.29 -5.13 -0.81
N HIS A 196 15.51 -4.99 -1.88
CA HIS A 196 15.75 -3.97 -2.90
C HIS A 196 15.66 -2.55 -2.35
N LEU A 197 14.68 -2.24 -1.49
CA LEU A 197 14.62 -0.95 -0.80
C LEU A 197 15.87 -0.70 0.06
N ASN A 198 16.39 -1.73 0.72
CA ASN A 198 17.61 -1.62 1.52
C ASN A 198 18.86 -1.38 0.65
N GLU A 199 18.95 -1.99 -0.53
CA GLU A 199 20.01 -1.68 -1.53
C GLU A 199 19.95 -0.20 -1.92
N LEU A 200 18.76 0.32 -2.21
CA LEU A 200 18.55 1.73 -2.54
C LEU A 200 18.86 2.66 -1.35
N ASN A 201 18.58 2.24 -0.12
CA ASN A 201 18.98 3.00 1.07
C ASN A 201 20.51 3.05 1.25
N GLY A 202 21.22 1.99 0.89
CA GLY A 202 22.69 2.02 0.81
C GLY A 202 23.22 3.02 -0.20
N LYS A 203 22.52 3.18 -1.32
CA LYS A 203 22.88 4.15 -2.39
C LYS A 203 22.50 5.59 -2.04
N TYR A 204 21.38 5.80 -1.37
CA TYR A 204 20.79 7.12 -1.00
C TYR A 204 20.51 7.16 0.51
N PRO A 205 21.52 7.17 1.37
CA PRO A 205 21.34 7.01 2.81
C PRO A 205 20.36 8.02 3.40
N ASN A 206 19.33 7.52 4.09
CA ASN A 206 18.31 8.32 4.79
C ASN A 206 17.51 9.30 3.91
N ASN A 207 17.59 9.19 2.58
CA ASN A 207 16.84 10.03 1.66
C ASN A 207 15.64 9.29 1.07
N ARG A 208 14.53 9.28 1.81
CA ARG A 208 13.30 8.58 1.42
C ARG A 208 12.73 9.03 0.08
N ILE A 209 12.94 10.30 -0.31
CA ILE A 209 12.47 10.85 -1.59
C ILE A 209 13.23 10.18 -2.74
N LEU A 210 14.56 10.17 -2.67
CA LEU A 210 15.39 9.53 -3.70
C LEU A 210 15.18 8.02 -3.73
N ILE A 211 15.05 7.36 -2.57
CA ILE A 211 14.75 5.91 -2.52
C ILE A 211 13.43 5.61 -3.22
N ALA A 212 12.36 6.36 -2.92
CA ALA A 212 11.06 6.15 -3.56
C ALA A 212 11.09 6.44 -5.06
N ALA A 213 11.80 7.49 -5.49
CA ALA A 213 11.98 7.84 -6.89
C ALA A 213 12.77 6.75 -7.65
N ALA A 214 13.88 6.26 -7.08
CA ALA A 214 14.67 5.18 -7.64
C ALA A 214 13.91 3.87 -7.72
N TYR A 215 13.14 3.55 -6.69
CA TYR A 215 12.27 2.37 -6.67
C TYR A 215 11.27 2.40 -7.83
N LYS A 216 10.61 3.55 -8.02
CA LYS A 216 9.57 3.71 -9.05
C LYS A 216 10.12 3.81 -10.48
N ALA A 217 11.22 4.53 -10.66
CA ALA A 217 11.76 4.87 -11.98
C ALA A 217 12.91 3.98 -12.43
N GLY A 218 13.53 3.26 -11.51
CA GLY A 218 14.81 2.58 -11.66
C GLY A 218 16.00 3.52 -11.41
N ALA A 219 16.98 3.05 -10.67
CA ALA A 219 18.14 3.84 -10.23
C ALA A 219 18.88 4.56 -11.37
N ASN A 220 19.03 3.92 -12.54
CA ASN A 220 19.69 4.51 -13.70
C ASN A 220 18.94 5.73 -14.29
N ARG A 221 17.62 5.77 -14.18
CA ARG A 221 16.81 6.90 -14.66
C ARG A 221 16.89 8.07 -13.68
N GLU A 222 16.92 7.78 -12.39
CA GLU A 222 17.07 8.77 -11.34
C GLU A 222 18.43 9.45 -11.41
N GLU A 223 19.54 8.71 -11.62
CA GLU A 223 20.87 9.29 -11.84
C GLU A 223 20.91 10.28 -13.01
N LYS A 224 20.23 9.93 -14.12
CA LYS A 224 20.09 10.85 -15.25
C LYS A 224 19.32 12.13 -14.88
N TRP A 225 18.31 12.03 -14.01
CA TRP A 225 17.57 13.21 -13.54
C TRP A 225 18.42 14.08 -12.63
N LEU A 226 19.14 13.49 -11.68
CA LEU A 226 20.04 14.20 -10.77
C LEU A 226 21.17 14.90 -11.54
N SER A 227 21.79 14.23 -12.52
CA SER A 227 22.84 14.83 -13.35
C SER A 227 22.33 16.02 -14.17
N ARG A 228 21.08 15.99 -14.64
CA ARG A 228 20.43 17.10 -15.35
C ARG A 228 20.06 18.25 -14.42
N ALA A 229 19.62 17.95 -13.19
CA ALA A 229 19.30 18.97 -12.19
C ALA A 229 20.55 19.74 -11.77
N ASN A 230 21.67 19.05 -11.51
CA ASN A 230 22.94 19.67 -11.14
C ASN A 230 23.54 20.55 -12.26
N ARG A 231 23.25 20.25 -13.55
CA ARG A 231 23.67 21.11 -14.67
C ARG A 231 22.87 22.41 -14.80
N LYS A 232 21.67 22.49 -14.19
CA LYS A 232 20.84 23.71 -14.20
C LYS A 232 21.13 24.63 -13.01
N LEU A 233 21.85 24.15 -12.01
CA LEU A 233 22.24 24.89 -10.80
C LEU A 233 23.71 25.35 -10.85
N ALA A 234 24.46 24.97 -11.89
CA ALA A 234 25.81 25.45 -12.21
C ALA A 234 25.75 26.47 -13.34
#